data_35771aab0c8ee032353de28bc1e0b0cc
#
_entry.id   35771aab0c8ee032353de28bc1e0b0cc
#
_cell.length_a   1.000
_cell.length_b   1.000
_cell.length_c   1.000
_cell.angle_alpha   90.00
_cell.angle_beta   90.00
_cell.angle_gamma   90.00
#
_symmetry.space_group_name_H-M   'P 1'
#
loop_
_entity.id
_entity.type
_entity.pdbx_description
1 polymer ?
#
loop_
_entity_poly.entity_id
_entity_poly.type
_entity_poly.pdbx_seq_one_letter_code
_entity_poly.pdbx_strand_id
1 'polypeptide(L)'
;MKYQSLRAILLFAALACPALVARAQDSPWAERPGPVKNEELKRELLHMLEEDQAVRAPFLQGRQPTEAETRAMVERDTSDTKRMSEILDKYGFPGVKLVGINATRAFVTMLLHSPSLELQKRALPHVERAVRRREIPPDDFALLADDVLTGEHKPQLYGTNFKFVGDKVALDVTQDPTRLDERRRKLGLPPIREYAKQLAELYKKSLDESSLPVPRRK
;
A
#
# COMPACT_ATOMS: atom_id res chain seq x y z
N MET A 1 -1.52 -11.15 -22.88
CA MET A 1 -1.99 -10.00 -22.09
C MET A 1 -2.98 -10.45 -20.99
N LYS A 2 -2.62 -11.35 -20.06
CA LYS A 2 -3.57 -11.88 -19.04
C LYS A 2 -3.02 -11.87 -17.60
N TYR A 3 -1.88 -11.24 -17.31
CA TYR A 3 -1.22 -11.36 -15.99
C TYR A 3 -0.95 -10.03 -15.27
N GLN A 4 -1.33 -8.88 -15.82
CA GLN A 4 -1.14 -7.58 -15.12
C GLN A 4 -2.23 -7.28 -14.08
N SER A 5 -3.42 -7.88 -14.19
CA SER A 5 -4.53 -7.62 -13.27
C SER A 5 -4.42 -8.31 -11.90
N LEU A 6 -3.60 -9.36 -11.76
CA LEU A 6 -3.42 -10.03 -10.48
C LEU A 6 -2.48 -9.27 -9.50
N ARG A 7 -1.62 -8.39 -10.01
CA ARG A 7 -0.69 -7.63 -9.16
C ARG A 7 -1.39 -6.62 -8.24
N ALA A 8 -2.46 -5.99 -8.71
CA ALA A 8 -3.25 -5.05 -7.92
C ALA A 8 -4.02 -5.69 -6.75
N ILE A 9 -4.30 -6.98 -6.80
CA ILE A 9 -5.04 -7.71 -5.77
C ILE A 9 -4.19 -7.99 -4.52
N LEU A 10 -2.87 -8.03 -4.66
CA LEU A 10 -1.94 -8.47 -3.61
C LEU A 10 -1.51 -7.39 -2.62
N LEU A 11 -1.74 -6.12 -2.92
CA LEU A 11 -1.28 -4.98 -2.11
C LEU A 11 -2.18 -4.62 -0.92
N PHE A 12 -3.29 -5.35 -0.73
CA PHE A 12 -4.41 -4.95 0.12
C PHE A 12 -4.27 -5.25 1.60
N ALA A 13 -3.33 -6.05 2.00
CA ALA A 13 -3.30 -6.64 3.31
C ALA A 13 -2.99 -5.71 4.48
N ALA A 14 -2.39 -4.57 4.22
CA ALA A 14 -1.85 -3.75 5.33
C ALA A 14 -2.91 -2.89 6.06
N LEU A 15 -4.09 -2.65 5.47
CA LEU A 15 -5.06 -1.69 6.04
C LEU A 15 -6.39 -2.29 6.51
N ALA A 16 -6.69 -3.54 6.21
CA ALA A 16 -7.99 -4.15 6.53
C ALA A 16 -7.97 -5.13 7.71
N CYS A 17 -6.90 -5.17 8.52
CA CYS A 17 -6.89 -6.00 9.72
C CYS A 17 -7.62 -5.27 10.87
N PRO A 18 -8.78 -5.77 11.37
CA PRO A 18 -9.48 -5.17 12.52
C PRO A 18 -8.59 -5.09 13.78
N ALA A 19 -7.59 -5.95 13.91
CA ALA A 19 -6.59 -5.86 14.98
C ALA A 19 -5.63 -4.65 14.82
N LEU A 20 -5.46 -4.12 13.60
CA LEU A 20 -4.73 -2.87 13.35
C LEU A 20 -5.58 -1.64 13.65
N VAL A 21 -6.91 -1.71 13.47
CA VAL A 21 -7.84 -0.62 13.81
C VAL A 21 -7.91 -0.42 15.32
N ALA A 22 -7.90 -1.47 16.13
CA ALA A 22 -7.91 -1.37 17.61
C ALA A 22 -6.60 -0.77 18.17
N ARG A 23 -5.47 -0.91 17.48
CA ARG A 23 -4.20 -0.25 17.81
C ARG A 23 -4.07 1.17 17.24
N ALA A 24 -5.02 1.59 16.40
CA ALA A 24 -4.95 2.87 15.69
C ALA A 24 -5.07 4.08 16.63
N GLN A 25 -5.75 3.94 17.77
CA GLN A 25 -5.95 5.05 18.73
C GLN A 25 -4.67 5.39 19.51
N ASP A 26 -3.79 4.42 19.78
CA ASP A 26 -2.50 4.62 20.45
C ASP A 26 -1.33 4.74 19.45
N SER A 27 -1.62 4.72 18.17
CA SER A 27 -0.61 4.86 17.12
C SER A 27 -0.05 6.28 17.12
N PRO A 28 1.28 6.47 16.97
CA PRO A 28 1.85 7.80 16.74
C PRO A 28 1.30 8.46 15.46
N TRP A 29 0.62 7.67 14.62
CA TRP A 29 -0.02 8.04 13.36
C TRP A 29 -1.55 8.13 13.48
N ALA A 30 -2.10 8.23 14.70
CA ALA A 30 -3.53 8.45 14.90
C ALA A 30 -3.94 9.85 14.41
N GLU A 31 -5.18 9.97 13.90
CA GLU A 31 -5.76 11.26 13.56
C GLU A 31 -5.73 12.17 14.80
N ARG A 32 -5.13 13.34 14.66
CA ARG A 32 -5.13 14.35 15.71
C ARG A 32 -6.32 15.28 15.51
N PRO A 33 -7.14 15.51 16.54
CA PRO A 33 -8.22 16.49 16.44
C PRO A 33 -7.65 17.86 16.13
N GLY A 34 -8.17 18.50 15.10
CA GLY A 34 -7.76 19.85 14.72
C GLY A 34 -8.28 20.24 13.35
N PRO A 35 -8.37 21.54 13.06
CA PRO A 35 -8.87 21.99 11.77
C PRO A 35 -7.87 21.65 10.67
N VAL A 36 -8.38 21.15 9.55
CA VAL A 36 -7.63 21.01 8.30
C VAL A 36 -7.98 22.16 7.35
N LYS A 37 -7.13 22.39 6.35
CA LYS A 37 -7.35 23.52 5.44
C LYS A 37 -8.47 23.30 4.43
N ASN A 38 -8.80 22.02 4.15
CA ASN A 38 -9.81 21.64 3.17
C ASN A 38 -10.64 20.44 3.67
N GLU A 39 -11.69 20.73 4.45
CA GLU A 39 -12.60 19.71 5.00
C GLU A 39 -13.44 19.02 3.92
N GLU A 40 -13.71 19.69 2.80
CA GLU A 40 -14.45 19.11 1.68
C GLU A 40 -13.62 18.02 1.01
N LEU A 41 -12.37 18.33 0.67
CA LEU A 41 -11.45 17.36 0.07
C LEU A 41 -11.13 16.20 1.05
N LYS A 42 -11.03 16.48 2.36
CA LYS A 42 -10.88 15.44 3.39
C LYS A 42 -12.03 14.44 3.32
N ARG A 43 -13.28 14.93 3.32
CA ARG A 43 -14.48 14.08 3.25
C ARG A 43 -14.53 13.30 1.95
N GLU A 44 -14.20 13.94 0.84
CA GLU A 44 -14.14 13.29 -0.48
C GLU A 44 -13.16 12.11 -0.48
N LEU A 45 -11.92 12.32 -0.04
CA LEU A 45 -10.89 11.27 0.00
C LEU A 45 -11.25 10.10 0.91
N LEU A 46 -11.88 10.38 2.06
CA LEU A 46 -12.33 9.32 2.96
C LEU A 46 -13.48 8.51 2.36
N HIS A 47 -14.42 9.17 1.67
CA HIS A 47 -15.51 8.50 0.97
C HIS A 47 -14.99 7.67 -0.22
N MET A 48 -14.07 8.20 -1.01
CA MET A 48 -13.43 7.44 -2.08
C MET A 48 -12.75 6.16 -1.54
N LEU A 49 -12.04 6.25 -0.40
CA LEU A 49 -11.43 5.08 0.24
C LEU A 49 -12.51 4.08 0.70
N GLU A 50 -13.60 4.53 1.27
CA GLU A 50 -14.71 3.64 1.69
C GLU A 50 -15.25 2.84 0.51
N GLU A 51 -15.53 3.49 -0.62
CA GLU A 51 -15.98 2.83 -1.85
C GLU A 51 -14.92 1.89 -2.44
N ASP A 52 -13.65 2.31 -2.45
CA ASP A 52 -12.51 1.50 -2.84
C ASP A 52 -12.40 0.21 -2.00
N GLN A 53 -12.53 0.30 -0.69
CA GLN A 53 -12.49 -0.86 0.20
C GLN A 53 -13.74 -1.75 0.06
N ALA A 54 -14.90 -1.19 -0.22
CA ALA A 54 -16.14 -1.94 -0.40
C ALA A 54 -16.05 -2.92 -1.58
N VAL A 55 -15.49 -2.51 -2.73
CA VAL A 55 -15.32 -3.40 -3.90
C VAL A 55 -14.26 -4.48 -3.66
N ARG A 56 -13.42 -4.33 -2.66
CA ARG A 56 -12.34 -5.26 -2.29
C ARG A 56 -12.68 -6.21 -1.15
N ALA A 57 -13.70 -5.90 -0.36
CA ALA A 57 -14.12 -6.71 0.78
C ALA A 57 -14.29 -8.21 0.46
N PRO A 58 -14.85 -8.61 -0.69
CA PRO A 58 -14.96 -10.02 -1.07
C PRO A 58 -13.62 -10.74 -1.19
N PHE A 59 -12.57 -10.07 -1.63
CA PHE A 59 -11.24 -10.66 -1.82
C PHE A 59 -10.53 -10.97 -0.50
N LEU A 60 -10.79 -10.19 0.53
CA LEU A 60 -10.23 -10.37 1.87
C LEU A 60 -10.76 -11.62 2.59
N GLN A 61 -11.85 -12.20 2.08
CA GLN A 61 -12.41 -13.44 2.60
C GLN A 61 -11.70 -14.71 2.10
N GLY A 62 -10.64 -14.56 1.29
CA GLY A 62 -9.83 -15.66 0.77
C GLY A 62 -10.48 -16.45 -0.37
N ARG A 63 -11.59 -15.96 -0.96
CA ARG A 63 -12.21 -16.53 -2.13
C ARG A 63 -11.74 -15.87 -3.42
N GLN A 64 -11.84 -16.60 -4.51
CA GLN A 64 -11.63 -16.00 -5.84
C GLN A 64 -12.79 -15.06 -6.18
N PRO A 65 -12.50 -13.86 -6.71
CA PRO A 65 -13.53 -12.93 -7.14
C PRO A 65 -14.25 -13.44 -8.39
N THR A 66 -15.51 -13.09 -8.52
CA THR A 66 -16.26 -13.26 -9.77
C THR A 66 -15.77 -12.27 -10.84
N GLU A 67 -16.11 -12.51 -12.10
CA GLU A 67 -15.80 -11.56 -13.19
C GLU A 67 -16.46 -10.19 -12.97
N ALA A 68 -17.69 -10.16 -12.43
CA ALA A 68 -18.40 -8.92 -12.13
C ALA A 68 -17.70 -8.12 -11.02
N GLU A 69 -17.26 -8.78 -9.95
CA GLU A 69 -16.50 -8.14 -8.87
C GLU A 69 -15.15 -7.63 -9.37
N THR A 70 -14.43 -8.42 -10.18
CA THR A 70 -13.17 -7.98 -10.80
C THR A 70 -13.38 -6.75 -11.68
N ARG A 71 -14.46 -6.72 -12.46
CA ARG A 71 -14.80 -5.57 -13.31
C ARG A 71 -15.10 -4.34 -12.47
N ALA A 72 -15.94 -4.47 -11.46
CA ALA A 72 -16.28 -3.36 -10.55
C ALA A 72 -15.03 -2.76 -9.89
N MET A 73 -14.07 -3.61 -9.47
CA MET A 73 -12.80 -3.15 -8.92
C MET A 73 -11.97 -2.37 -9.94
N VAL A 74 -11.84 -2.88 -11.17
CA VAL A 74 -11.08 -2.20 -12.25
C VAL A 74 -11.72 -0.86 -12.62
N GLU A 75 -13.05 -0.80 -12.68
CA GLU A 75 -13.79 0.44 -12.93
C GLU A 75 -13.56 1.46 -11.81
N ARG A 76 -13.60 1.00 -10.54
CA ARG A 76 -13.30 1.83 -9.38
C ARG A 76 -11.88 2.39 -9.44
N ASP A 77 -10.87 1.51 -9.61
CA ASP A 77 -9.46 1.89 -9.70
C ASP A 77 -9.20 2.92 -10.81
N THR A 78 -9.88 2.76 -11.95
CA THR A 78 -9.79 3.69 -13.09
C THR A 78 -10.39 5.05 -12.75
N SER A 79 -11.58 5.07 -12.13
CA SER A 79 -12.27 6.29 -11.71
C SER A 79 -11.46 7.05 -10.66
N ASP A 80 -10.98 6.35 -9.63
CA ASP A 80 -10.16 6.94 -8.57
C ASP A 80 -8.84 7.47 -9.09
N THR A 81 -8.19 6.75 -10.02
CA THR A 81 -6.95 7.22 -10.68
C THR A 81 -7.16 8.56 -11.36
N LYS A 82 -8.25 8.70 -12.12
CA LYS A 82 -8.59 9.98 -12.77
C LYS A 82 -8.77 11.09 -11.74
N ARG A 83 -9.57 10.81 -10.70
CA ARG A 83 -9.87 11.82 -9.67
C ARG A 83 -8.63 12.21 -8.87
N MET A 84 -7.78 11.24 -8.52
CA MET A 84 -6.50 11.51 -7.83
C MET A 84 -5.54 12.35 -8.68
N SER A 85 -5.52 12.16 -10.00
CA SER A 85 -4.73 13.02 -10.90
C SER A 85 -5.23 14.46 -10.88
N GLU A 86 -6.56 14.67 -10.96
CA GLU A 86 -7.19 16.00 -10.85
C GLU A 86 -6.89 16.68 -9.50
N ILE A 87 -6.93 15.91 -8.40
CA ILE A 87 -6.59 16.40 -7.06
C ILE A 87 -5.13 16.85 -7.02
N LEU A 88 -4.22 16.02 -7.55
CA LEU A 88 -2.79 16.32 -7.59
C LEU A 88 -2.48 17.55 -8.43
N ASP A 89 -3.20 17.74 -9.55
CA ASP A 89 -3.05 18.90 -10.43
C ASP A 89 -3.59 20.19 -9.78
N LYS A 90 -4.73 20.10 -9.10
CA LYS A 90 -5.41 21.28 -8.54
C LYS A 90 -4.83 21.72 -7.19
N TYR A 91 -4.54 20.77 -6.31
CA TYR A 91 -4.16 21.05 -4.92
C TYR A 91 -2.71 20.67 -4.58
N GLY A 92 -2.00 19.97 -5.49
CA GLY A 92 -0.77 19.25 -5.16
C GLY A 92 -1.07 18.01 -4.31
N PHE A 93 -0.04 17.47 -3.67
CA PHE A 93 -0.20 16.32 -2.77
C PHE A 93 -1.06 16.67 -1.56
N PRO A 94 -2.16 15.95 -1.30
CA PRO A 94 -3.08 16.24 -0.20
C PRO A 94 -2.48 15.78 1.15
N GLY A 95 -1.48 16.54 1.64
CA GLY A 95 -0.77 16.24 2.87
C GLY A 95 -1.59 16.56 4.12
N VAL A 96 -1.07 16.14 5.29
CA VAL A 96 -1.74 16.17 6.59
C VAL A 96 -2.29 17.56 6.96
N LYS A 97 -1.58 18.63 6.62
CA LYS A 97 -2.07 20.00 6.88
C LYS A 97 -3.28 20.39 6.02
N LEU A 98 -3.43 19.76 4.85
CA LEU A 98 -4.53 20.07 3.95
C LEU A 98 -5.79 19.27 4.32
N VAL A 99 -5.65 17.97 4.58
CA VAL A 99 -6.79 17.04 4.70
C VAL A 99 -6.77 16.14 5.94
N GLY A 100 -5.75 16.23 6.81
CA GLY A 100 -5.57 15.32 7.95
C GLY A 100 -4.89 14.00 7.56
N ILE A 101 -4.40 13.27 8.57
CA ILE A 101 -3.58 12.07 8.33
C ILE A 101 -4.39 10.94 7.67
N ASN A 102 -5.64 10.71 8.10
CA ASN A 102 -6.45 9.63 7.55
C ASN A 102 -6.76 9.84 6.07
N ALA A 103 -7.13 11.05 5.65
CA ALA A 103 -7.38 11.36 4.25
C ALA A 103 -6.09 11.39 3.41
N THR A 104 -4.96 11.81 3.98
CA THR A 104 -3.64 11.71 3.32
C THR A 104 -3.30 10.24 3.04
N ARG A 105 -3.49 9.35 4.02
CA ARG A 105 -3.25 7.92 3.86
C ARG A 105 -4.28 7.26 2.93
N ALA A 106 -5.54 7.72 2.95
CA ALA A 106 -6.54 7.30 1.97
C ALA A 106 -6.06 7.55 0.54
N PHE A 107 -5.53 8.74 0.27
CA PHE A 107 -4.95 9.07 -1.04
C PHE A 107 -3.78 8.14 -1.39
N VAL A 108 -2.85 7.87 -0.44
CA VAL A 108 -1.72 6.96 -0.67
C VAL A 108 -2.20 5.53 -0.93
N THR A 109 -3.20 5.04 -0.18
CA THR A 109 -3.79 3.71 -0.40
C THR A 109 -4.36 3.58 -1.82
N MET A 110 -5.13 4.55 -2.28
CA MET A 110 -5.70 4.54 -3.63
C MET A 110 -4.62 4.67 -4.72
N LEU A 111 -3.47 5.33 -4.43
CA LEU A 111 -2.32 5.31 -5.35
C LEU A 111 -1.77 3.90 -5.57
N LEU A 112 -1.72 3.08 -4.52
CA LEU A 112 -1.27 1.68 -4.63
C LEU A 112 -2.23 0.82 -5.48
N HIS A 113 -3.49 1.21 -5.57
CA HIS A 113 -4.50 0.55 -6.40
C HIS A 113 -4.56 1.09 -7.82
N SER A 114 -3.95 2.25 -8.04
CA SER A 114 -3.99 2.90 -9.34
C SER A 114 -3.21 2.10 -10.40
N PRO A 115 -3.79 1.84 -11.57
CA PRO A 115 -3.06 1.26 -12.70
C PRO A 115 -2.08 2.24 -13.35
N SER A 116 -2.06 3.51 -12.93
CA SER A 116 -1.21 4.55 -13.51
C SER A 116 0.14 4.66 -12.81
N LEU A 117 1.16 4.01 -13.38
CA LEU A 117 2.54 4.16 -12.92
C LEU A 117 3.00 5.63 -12.94
N GLU A 118 2.54 6.42 -13.92
CA GLU A 118 2.88 7.84 -14.00
C GLU A 118 2.36 8.62 -12.79
N LEU A 119 1.10 8.38 -12.38
CA LEU A 119 0.53 9.01 -11.20
C LEU A 119 1.29 8.61 -9.93
N GLN A 120 1.63 7.33 -9.78
CA GLN A 120 2.43 6.82 -8.66
C GLN A 120 3.81 7.50 -8.61
N LYS A 121 4.50 7.62 -9.75
CA LYS A 121 5.80 8.31 -9.86
C LYS A 121 5.71 9.79 -9.52
N ARG A 122 4.67 10.48 -9.94
CA ARG A 122 4.43 11.88 -9.60
C ARG A 122 4.21 12.07 -8.08
N ALA A 123 3.49 11.16 -7.44
CA ALA A 123 3.19 11.24 -6.02
C ALA A 123 4.35 10.80 -5.12
N LEU A 124 5.18 9.85 -5.55
CA LEU A 124 6.24 9.23 -4.75
C LEU A 124 7.16 10.22 -3.99
N PRO A 125 7.73 11.28 -4.62
CA PRO A 125 8.60 12.22 -3.90
C PRO A 125 7.86 13.03 -2.83
N HIS A 126 6.54 13.18 -2.94
CA HIS A 126 5.74 13.85 -1.93
C HIS A 126 5.47 12.93 -0.73
N VAL A 127 5.18 11.65 -0.99
CA VAL A 127 5.00 10.62 0.04
C VAL A 127 6.31 10.45 0.82
N GLU A 128 7.46 10.34 0.14
CA GLU A 128 8.79 10.30 0.77
C GLU A 128 9.01 11.48 1.71
N ARG A 129 8.68 12.69 1.27
CA ARG A 129 8.82 13.92 2.05
C ARG A 129 7.93 13.92 3.29
N ALA A 130 6.69 13.43 3.17
CA ALA A 130 5.75 13.31 4.28
C ALA A 130 6.26 12.31 5.33
N VAL A 131 6.80 11.16 4.90
CA VAL A 131 7.44 10.18 5.79
C VAL A 131 8.67 10.76 6.48
N ARG A 132 9.56 11.45 5.76
CA ARG A 132 10.74 12.11 6.35
C ARG A 132 10.38 13.18 7.39
N ARG A 133 9.22 13.83 7.24
CA ARG A 133 8.67 14.79 8.22
C ARG A 133 7.89 14.13 9.34
N ARG A 134 7.78 12.81 9.34
CA ARG A 134 6.96 12.04 10.29
C ARG A 134 5.49 12.47 10.29
N GLU A 135 4.97 12.80 9.14
CA GLU A 135 3.56 13.16 8.92
C GLU A 135 2.70 11.92 8.67
N ILE A 136 3.28 10.88 8.02
CA ILE A 136 2.64 9.59 7.74
C ILE A 136 3.61 8.43 8.03
N PRO A 137 3.12 7.19 8.20
CA PRO A 137 3.94 6.01 8.47
C PRO A 137 4.95 5.69 7.36
N PRO A 138 6.11 5.09 7.69
CA PRO A 138 7.14 4.76 6.71
C PRO A 138 6.75 3.63 5.75
N ASP A 139 5.82 2.76 6.13
CA ASP A 139 5.26 1.71 5.27
C ASP A 139 4.53 2.29 4.06
N ASP A 140 3.85 3.42 4.17
CA ASP A 140 3.19 4.12 3.07
C ASP A 140 4.18 4.45 1.93
N PHE A 141 5.40 4.88 2.28
CA PHE A 141 6.46 5.12 1.29
C PHE A 141 7.06 3.84 0.74
N ALA A 142 7.33 2.85 1.60
CA ALA A 142 7.95 1.60 1.18
C ALA A 142 7.08 0.85 0.15
N LEU A 143 5.77 0.79 0.39
CA LEU A 143 4.79 0.19 -0.51
C LEU A 143 4.80 0.90 -1.87
N LEU A 144 4.65 2.23 -1.88
CA LEU A 144 4.60 2.98 -3.14
C LEU A 144 5.94 2.94 -3.90
N ALA A 145 7.07 2.99 -3.19
CA ALA A 145 8.39 2.91 -3.82
C ALA A 145 8.62 1.56 -4.51
N ASP A 146 8.26 0.47 -3.84
CA ASP A 146 8.38 -0.87 -4.42
C ASP A 146 7.40 -1.08 -5.58
N ASP A 147 6.19 -0.51 -5.51
CA ASP A 147 5.23 -0.55 -6.61
C ASP A 147 5.73 0.17 -7.86
N VAL A 148 6.28 1.37 -7.68
CA VAL A 148 6.90 2.11 -8.79
C VAL A 148 8.03 1.30 -9.41
N LEU A 149 8.92 0.72 -8.60
CA LEU A 149 10.03 -0.10 -9.10
C LEU A 149 9.53 -1.33 -9.86
N THR A 150 8.59 -2.07 -9.29
CA THR A 150 8.05 -3.27 -9.95
C THR A 150 7.24 -2.93 -11.20
N GLY A 151 6.56 -1.78 -11.22
CA GLY A 151 5.91 -1.22 -12.40
C GLY A 151 6.91 -0.87 -13.51
N GLU A 152 8.12 -0.47 -13.17
CA GLU A 152 9.24 -0.26 -14.08
C GLU A 152 10.02 -1.55 -14.40
N HIS A 153 9.54 -2.71 -13.98
CA HIS A 153 10.22 -4.02 -14.13
C HIS A 153 11.57 -4.10 -13.41
N LYS A 154 11.75 -3.32 -12.34
CA LYS A 154 12.95 -3.32 -11.50
C LYS A 154 12.73 -4.12 -10.21
N PRO A 155 13.80 -4.70 -9.62
CA PRO A 155 13.72 -5.30 -8.29
C PRO A 155 13.29 -4.27 -7.24
N GLN A 156 12.41 -4.68 -6.33
CA GLN A 156 11.95 -3.86 -5.24
C GLN A 156 13.04 -3.61 -4.17
N LEU A 157 12.92 -2.53 -3.42
CA LEU A 157 13.91 -2.10 -2.42
C LEU A 157 13.60 -2.62 -1.01
N TYR A 158 12.33 -2.62 -0.63
CA TYR A 158 11.89 -2.87 0.75
C TYR A 158 11.21 -4.22 0.93
N GLY A 159 10.93 -4.95 -0.14
CA GLY A 159 10.33 -6.28 -0.07
C GLY A 159 8.87 -6.23 0.36
N THR A 160 8.10 -5.29 -0.16
CA THR A 160 6.67 -5.15 0.16
C THR A 160 5.79 -5.95 -0.79
N ASN A 161 6.28 -6.30 -1.98
CA ASN A 161 5.54 -7.06 -2.99
C ASN A 161 5.84 -8.56 -2.88
N PHE A 162 4.76 -9.34 -2.85
CA PHE A 162 4.76 -10.78 -2.78
C PHE A 162 3.91 -11.35 -3.93
N LYS A 163 4.11 -12.62 -4.23
CA LYS A 163 3.31 -13.36 -5.21
C LYS A 163 2.75 -14.63 -4.59
N PHE A 164 1.60 -15.07 -5.08
CA PHE A 164 1.06 -16.38 -4.73
C PHE A 164 1.64 -17.45 -5.66
N VAL A 165 2.21 -18.48 -5.06
CA VAL A 165 2.70 -19.67 -5.74
C VAL A 165 1.97 -20.87 -5.15
N GLY A 166 0.87 -21.26 -5.80
CA GLY A 166 -0.07 -22.22 -5.24
C GLY A 166 -0.68 -21.68 -3.94
N ASP A 167 -0.53 -22.43 -2.85
CA ASP A 167 -1.02 -22.03 -1.52
C ASP A 167 0.05 -21.35 -0.66
N LYS A 168 1.07 -20.80 -1.30
CA LYS A 168 2.15 -20.09 -0.61
C LYS A 168 2.24 -18.64 -0.99
N VAL A 169 2.65 -17.81 -0.02
CA VAL A 169 3.09 -16.43 -0.21
C VAL A 169 4.60 -16.43 -0.36
N ALA A 170 5.11 -15.94 -1.48
CA ALA A 170 6.53 -15.86 -1.80
C ALA A 170 6.96 -14.41 -2.01
N LEU A 171 8.11 -14.02 -1.43
CA LEU A 171 8.69 -12.71 -1.68
C LEU A 171 9.07 -12.56 -3.16
N ASP A 172 8.70 -11.44 -3.78
CA ASP A 172 9.14 -11.15 -5.13
C ASP A 172 10.59 -10.60 -5.15
N VAL A 173 11.18 -10.49 -6.34
CA VAL A 173 12.60 -10.16 -6.52
C VAL A 173 12.95 -8.83 -5.85
N THR A 174 13.96 -8.87 -4.96
CA THR A 174 14.47 -7.69 -4.26
C THR A 174 15.88 -7.31 -4.72
N GLN A 175 16.17 -6.03 -4.75
CA GLN A 175 17.53 -5.53 -4.96
C GLN A 175 18.40 -5.89 -3.76
N ASP A 176 19.58 -6.47 -4.00
CA ASP A 176 20.52 -6.88 -2.94
C ASP A 176 19.80 -7.48 -1.70
N PRO A 177 19.32 -8.75 -1.82
CA PRO A 177 18.52 -9.38 -0.77
C PRO A 177 19.25 -9.44 0.58
N THR A 178 20.60 -9.53 0.55
CA THR A 178 21.41 -9.62 1.77
C THR A 178 21.38 -8.37 2.64
N ARG A 179 21.02 -7.22 2.04
CA ARG A 179 20.89 -5.92 2.74
C ARG A 179 19.44 -5.47 2.91
N LEU A 180 18.49 -6.34 2.62
CA LEU A 180 17.06 -5.99 2.70
C LEU A 180 16.66 -5.53 4.11
N ASP A 181 16.99 -6.30 5.14
CA ASP A 181 16.65 -5.94 6.52
C ASP A 181 17.40 -4.70 7.03
N GLU A 182 18.60 -4.41 6.49
CA GLU A 182 19.28 -3.14 6.77
C GLU A 182 18.49 -1.95 6.24
N ARG A 183 17.99 -2.03 4.98
CA ARG A 183 17.17 -0.98 4.37
C ARG A 183 15.86 -0.79 5.12
N ARG A 184 15.19 -1.89 5.46
CA ARG A 184 13.93 -1.89 6.23
C ARG A 184 14.13 -1.21 7.58
N ARG A 185 15.16 -1.61 8.33
CA ARG A 185 15.48 -0.99 9.63
C ARG A 185 15.78 0.51 9.53
N LYS A 186 16.50 0.96 8.49
CA LYS A 186 16.78 2.41 8.28
C LYS A 186 15.51 3.22 8.06
N LEU A 187 14.48 2.61 7.49
CA LEU A 187 13.17 3.22 7.29
C LEU A 187 12.23 3.04 8.50
N GLY A 188 12.61 2.23 9.50
CA GLY A 188 11.77 1.93 10.66
C GLY A 188 10.78 0.80 10.46
N LEU A 189 10.98 -0.03 9.43
CA LEU A 189 10.13 -1.19 9.12
C LEU A 189 10.57 -2.43 9.88
N PRO A 190 9.64 -3.37 10.20
CA PRO A 190 9.99 -4.66 10.78
C PRO A 190 10.85 -5.50 9.84
N PRO A 191 11.62 -6.48 10.33
CA PRO A 191 12.36 -7.42 9.50
C PRO A 191 11.46 -8.10 8.46
N ILE A 192 12.03 -8.44 7.29
CA ILE A 192 11.23 -9.00 6.18
C ILE A 192 10.51 -10.30 6.56
N ARG A 193 11.14 -11.16 7.37
CA ARG A 193 10.55 -12.42 7.82
C ARG A 193 9.31 -12.20 8.70
N GLU A 194 9.32 -11.18 9.54
CA GLU A 194 8.17 -10.81 10.37
C GLU A 194 7.02 -10.30 9.52
N TYR A 195 7.31 -9.40 8.60
CA TYR A 195 6.33 -8.86 7.65
C TYR A 195 5.71 -9.96 6.77
N ALA A 196 6.55 -10.86 6.23
CA ALA A 196 6.10 -11.98 5.41
C ALA A 196 5.17 -12.95 6.16
N LYS A 197 5.46 -13.22 7.46
CA LYS A 197 4.57 -14.03 8.31
C LYS A 197 3.22 -13.36 8.51
N GLN A 198 3.19 -12.06 8.81
CA GLN A 198 1.95 -11.31 8.97
C GLN A 198 1.10 -11.35 7.69
N LEU A 199 1.73 -11.23 6.51
CA LEU A 199 1.03 -11.38 5.23
C LEU A 199 0.48 -12.80 5.01
N ALA A 200 1.27 -13.82 5.29
CA ALA A 200 0.84 -15.21 5.15
C ALA A 200 -0.36 -15.52 6.05
N GLU A 201 -0.32 -15.07 7.31
CA GLU A 201 -1.44 -15.20 8.25
C GLU A 201 -2.70 -14.48 7.77
N LEU A 202 -2.54 -13.23 7.27
CA LEU A 202 -3.65 -12.43 6.77
C LEU A 202 -4.36 -13.09 5.59
N TYR A 203 -3.60 -13.66 4.64
CA TYR A 203 -4.14 -14.36 3.48
C TYR A 203 -4.49 -15.83 3.77
N LYS A 204 -4.34 -16.30 5.01
CA LYS A 204 -4.55 -17.71 5.41
C LYS A 204 -3.79 -18.69 4.50
N LYS A 205 -2.54 -18.33 4.18
CA LYS A 205 -1.62 -19.11 3.34
C LYS A 205 -0.35 -19.46 4.08
N SER A 206 0.39 -20.43 3.57
CA SER A 206 1.73 -20.73 4.08
C SER A 206 2.77 -19.76 3.49
N LEU A 207 3.86 -19.52 4.24
CA LEU A 207 4.98 -18.72 3.74
C LEU A 207 5.97 -19.62 2.98
N ASP A 208 6.39 -19.18 1.81
CA ASP A 208 7.53 -19.78 1.13
C ASP A 208 8.85 -19.26 1.73
N GLU A 209 9.33 -19.95 2.74
CA GLU A 209 10.56 -19.61 3.44
C GLU A 209 11.79 -19.55 2.53
N SER A 210 11.80 -20.30 1.41
CA SER A 210 12.92 -20.31 0.46
C SER A 210 13.01 -19.02 -0.37
N SER A 211 11.94 -18.24 -0.44
CA SER A 211 11.91 -16.94 -1.10
C SER A 211 12.55 -15.83 -0.27
N LEU A 212 12.72 -16.04 1.03
CA LEU A 212 13.27 -15.02 1.93
C LEU A 212 14.81 -15.03 1.93
N PRO A 213 15.44 -13.85 2.09
CA PRO A 213 16.89 -13.79 2.25
C PRO A 213 17.38 -14.59 3.45
N VAL A 214 18.51 -15.28 3.28
CA VAL A 214 19.19 -15.90 4.40
C VAL A 214 19.82 -14.80 5.26
N PRO A 215 19.54 -14.75 6.57
CA PRO A 215 20.16 -13.77 7.45
C PRO A 215 21.69 -13.88 7.39
N ARG A 216 22.38 -12.73 7.28
CA ARG A 216 23.84 -12.73 7.46
C ARG A 216 24.15 -13.24 8.86
N ARG A 217 24.92 -14.33 8.97
CA ARG A 217 25.52 -14.71 10.25
C ARG A 217 26.42 -13.55 10.70
N LYS A 218 26.17 -13.06 11.91
CA LYS A 218 27.03 -12.05 12.54
C LYS A 218 28.40 -12.63 12.82
#